data_0b4e3b55bd356467b5981792966b470f
#
_entry.id   0b4e3b55bd356467b5981792966b470f
#
_cell.length_a   1.000
_cell.length_b   1.000
_cell.length_c   1.000
_cell.angle_alpha   90.00
_cell.angle_beta   90.00
_cell.angle_gamma   90.00
#
_symmetry.space_group_name_H-M   'P 1'
#
loop_
_entity.id
_entity.type
_entity.pdbx_description
1 polymer ?
#
loop_
_entity_poly.entity_id
_entity_poly.type
_entity_poly.pdbx_seq_one_letter_code
_entity_poly.pdbx_strand_id
1 'polypeptide(L)'
;GTVNLLVAARDAGVRRVVFAASSSAYGDTPQLPKRESMTPTPKSPYAAQKLMGEYYLRIFHEIYGLETVSLRYFNVFGPRQDPKSTYAAVIPRFITSVLRGIPPTIYGDGLQTRDFTYIDNVIQANLAACLAPKTACGKVVNIACGERVSLLDILEIVYGLAGRRVLPKFEPGRAGDVRDSLADISLARDLIGYDPKVAFR
;
A
#
# COMPACT_ATOMS: atom_id res chain seq x y z
N GLY A 1 -19.88 3.33 7.51
CA GLY A 1 -18.93 3.10 6.47
C GLY A 1 -18.92 1.67 5.95
N THR A 2 -17.86 0.88 6.19
CA THR A 2 -17.64 -0.44 5.55
C THR A 2 -18.80 -1.42 5.79
N VAL A 3 -19.28 -1.54 7.02
CA VAL A 3 -20.43 -2.46 7.35
C VAL A 3 -21.68 -2.08 6.57
N ASN A 4 -22.04 -0.80 6.51
CA ASN A 4 -23.23 -0.36 5.79
C ASN A 4 -23.13 -0.68 4.29
N LEU A 5 -21.93 -0.50 3.70
CA LEU A 5 -21.67 -0.88 2.31
C LEU A 5 -21.84 -2.39 2.10
N LEU A 6 -21.28 -3.21 2.99
CA LEU A 6 -21.38 -4.67 2.87
C LEU A 6 -22.81 -5.18 3.03
N VAL A 7 -23.60 -4.60 3.96
CA VAL A 7 -25.03 -4.89 4.10
C VAL A 7 -25.76 -4.53 2.80
N ALA A 8 -25.58 -3.33 2.28
CA ALA A 8 -26.20 -2.90 1.04
C ALA A 8 -25.77 -3.77 -0.17
N ALA A 9 -24.50 -4.13 -0.25
CA ALA A 9 -23.99 -5.00 -1.31
C ALA A 9 -24.63 -6.40 -1.27
N ARG A 10 -24.73 -7.00 -0.07
CA ARG A 10 -25.42 -8.28 0.14
C ARG A 10 -26.89 -8.19 -0.28
N ASP A 11 -27.61 -7.19 0.22
CA ASP A 11 -29.06 -7.04 -0.01
C ASP A 11 -29.38 -6.72 -1.48
N ALA A 12 -28.46 -6.03 -2.18
CA ALA A 12 -28.56 -5.77 -3.61
C ALA A 12 -28.07 -6.93 -4.50
N GLY A 13 -27.64 -8.06 -3.94
CA GLY A 13 -27.16 -9.22 -4.70
C GLY A 13 -25.84 -8.96 -5.44
N VAL A 14 -25.00 -8.05 -4.94
CA VAL A 14 -23.65 -7.82 -5.51
C VAL A 14 -22.84 -9.11 -5.42
N ARG A 15 -22.30 -9.56 -6.54
CA ARG A 15 -21.53 -10.80 -6.58
C ARG A 15 -20.25 -10.73 -5.78
N ARG A 16 -19.47 -9.65 -5.93
CA ARG A 16 -18.14 -9.53 -5.30
C ARG A 16 -17.83 -8.11 -4.87
N VAL A 17 -17.18 -8.00 -3.71
CA VAL A 17 -16.63 -6.75 -3.17
C VAL A 17 -15.11 -6.89 -3.06
N VAL A 18 -14.36 -5.97 -3.69
CA VAL A 18 -12.91 -5.84 -3.52
C VAL A 18 -12.64 -4.65 -2.60
N PHE A 19 -11.84 -4.88 -1.57
CA PHE A 19 -11.58 -3.88 -0.53
C PHE A 19 -10.14 -3.39 -0.56
N ALA A 20 -9.97 -2.07 -0.62
CA ALA A 20 -8.69 -1.40 -0.45
C ALA A 20 -8.26 -1.45 1.03
N ALA A 21 -7.58 -2.51 1.42
CA ALA A 21 -6.92 -2.66 2.71
C ALA A 21 -5.56 -1.94 2.71
N SER A 22 -4.72 -2.17 3.70
CA SER A 22 -3.44 -1.45 3.83
C SER A 22 -2.38 -2.28 4.54
N SER A 23 -1.14 -2.20 4.09
CA SER A 23 0.04 -2.75 4.75
C SER A 23 0.28 -2.18 6.15
N SER A 24 -0.32 -1.03 6.48
CA SER A 24 -0.30 -0.45 7.83
C SER A 24 -0.88 -1.39 8.91
N ALA A 25 -1.67 -2.38 8.52
CA ALA A 25 -2.17 -3.43 9.42
C ALA A 25 -1.02 -4.21 10.11
N TYR A 26 0.13 -4.37 9.45
CA TYR A 26 1.29 -5.07 10.04
C TYR A 26 1.96 -4.30 11.17
N GLY A 27 1.77 -2.98 11.25
CA GLY A 27 2.47 -2.13 12.21
C GLY A 27 3.98 -2.12 11.99
N ASP A 28 4.71 -1.92 13.08
CA ASP A 28 6.18 -1.80 13.07
C ASP A 28 6.82 -3.10 13.61
N THR A 29 6.68 -4.18 12.86
CA THR A 29 7.36 -5.44 13.17
C THR A 29 8.65 -5.53 12.36
N PRO A 30 9.79 -5.96 12.95
CA PRO A 30 11.08 -6.01 12.24
C PRO A 30 11.15 -7.11 11.18
N GLN A 31 10.25 -8.08 11.23
CA GLN A 31 10.26 -9.23 10.33
C GLN A 31 9.89 -8.84 8.90
N LEU A 32 10.74 -9.21 7.95
CA LEU A 32 10.57 -9.01 6.52
C LEU A 32 10.86 -10.32 5.75
N PRO A 33 10.24 -10.53 4.59
CA PRO A 33 9.13 -9.76 4.03
C PRO A 33 7.83 -9.92 4.82
N LYS A 34 6.91 -8.96 4.70
CA LYS A 34 5.57 -9.02 5.32
C LYS A 34 4.74 -10.07 4.61
N ARG A 35 4.17 -10.98 5.38
CA ARG A 35 3.31 -12.08 4.89
C ARG A 35 1.93 -11.97 5.51
N GLU A 36 0.91 -12.38 4.79
CA GLU A 36 -0.48 -12.32 5.24
C GLU A 36 -0.76 -13.18 6.48
N SER A 37 0.05 -14.21 6.70
CA SER A 37 0.00 -15.07 7.90
C SER A 37 0.50 -14.40 9.19
N MET A 38 1.16 -13.24 9.09
CA MET A 38 1.64 -12.52 10.28
C MET A 38 0.48 -11.91 11.04
N THR A 39 0.55 -11.94 12.37
CA THR A 39 -0.42 -11.29 13.26
C THR A 39 -0.39 -9.78 13.04
N PRO A 40 -1.51 -9.14 12.65
CA PRO A 40 -1.57 -7.70 12.51
C PRO A 40 -1.38 -6.98 13.85
N THR A 41 -0.61 -5.89 13.85
CA THR A 41 -0.34 -5.05 15.04
C THR A 41 -0.49 -3.57 14.69
N PRO A 42 -1.69 -3.09 14.34
CA PRO A 42 -1.91 -1.73 13.86
C PRO A 42 -1.47 -0.69 14.90
N LYS A 43 -0.75 0.35 14.45
CA LYS A 43 -0.20 1.42 15.30
C LYS A 43 -0.91 2.76 15.17
N SER A 44 -2.00 2.82 14.39
CA SER A 44 -2.78 4.06 14.21
C SER A 44 -4.26 3.75 14.04
N PRO A 45 -5.15 4.73 14.31
CA PRO A 45 -6.59 4.57 14.05
C PRO A 45 -6.89 4.20 12.59
N TYR A 46 -6.14 4.76 11.63
CA TYR A 46 -6.24 4.40 10.23
C TYR A 46 -5.95 2.91 9.99
N ALA A 47 -4.83 2.40 10.54
CA ALA A 47 -4.45 1.01 10.40
C ALA A 47 -5.48 0.06 11.04
N ALA A 48 -5.96 0.40 12.24
CA ALA A 48 -7.01 -0.36 12.93
C ALA A 48 -8.31 -0.38 12.12
N GLN A 49 -8.72 0.75 11.54
CA GLN A 49 -9.92 0.85 10.71
C GLN A 49 -9.81 0.00 9.43
N LYS A 50 -8.64 -0.01 8.77
CA LYS A 50 -8.39 -0.86 7.59
C LYS A 50 -8.43 -2.34 7.96
N LEU A 51 -7.79 -2.73 9.06
CA LEU A 51 -7.83 -4.11 9.55
C LEU A 51 -9.25 -4.56 9.92
N MET A 52 -10.04 -3.70 10.58
CA MET A 52 -11.43 -3.98 10.88
C MET A 52 -12.24 -4.24 9.60
N GLY A 53 -11.96 -3.50 8.53
CA GLY A 53 -12.56 -3.75 7.22
C GLY A 53 -12.28 -5.15 6.70
N GLU A 54 -11.05 -5.65 6.80
CA GLU A 54 -10.68 -7.02 6.40
C GLU A 54 -11.48 -8.08 7.18
N TYR A 55 -11.63 -7.89 8.49
CA TYR A 55 -12.43 -8.79 9.33
C TYR A 55 -13.91 -8.79 8.92
N TYR A 56 -14.51 -7.64 8.67
CA TYR A 56 -15.89 -7.56 8.19
C TYR A 56 -16.06 -8.27 6.84
N LEU A 57 -15.14 -8.06 5.88
CA LEU A 57 -15.23 -8.72 4.59
C LEU A 57 -15.16 -10.25 4.73
N ARG A 58 -14.23 -10.74 5.56
CA ARG A 58 -14.13 -12.18 5.82
C ARG A 58 -15.42 -12.74 6.44
N ILE A 59 -15.96 -12.07 7.47
CA ILE A 59 -17.20 -12.48 8.15
C ILE A 59 -18.39 -12.49 7.17
N PHE A 60 -18.51 -11.46 6.32
CA PHE A 60 -19.58 -11.41 5.33
C PHE A 60 -19.46 -12.53 4.29
N HIS A 61 -18.25 -12.92 3.93
CA HIS A 61 -18.02 -14.08 3.10
C HIS A 61 -18.45 -15.38 3.80
N GLU A 62 -17.98 -15.60 5.02
CA GLU A 62 -18.22 -16.85 5.78
C GLU A 62 -19.70 -17.04 6.14
N ILE A 63 -20.40 -15.97 6.55
CA ILE A 63 -21.79 -16.06 7.05
C ILE A 63 -22.82 -15.87 5.94
N TYR A 64 -22.59 -14.93 5.02
CA TYR A 64 -23.59 -14.55 4.00
C TYR A 64 -23.24 -14.99 2.58
N GLY A 65 -22.09 -15.63 2.35
CA GLY A 65 -21.65 -16.08 1.04
C GLY A 65 -21.29 -14.96 0.07
N LEU A 66 -21.19 -13.70 0.53
CA LEU A 66 -20.76 -12.59 -0.30
C LEU A 66 -19.28 -12.81 -0.69
N GLU A 67 -18.98 -12.84 -1.98
CA GLU A 67 -17.59 -12.96 -2.42
C GLU A 67 -16.83 -11.68 -2.05
N THR A 68 -15.74 -11.81 -1.29
CA THR A 68 -14.94 -10.64 -0.88
C THR A 68 -13.46 -10.92 -1.05
N VAL A 69 -12.67 -9.92 -1.48
CA VAL A 69 -11.19 -9.98 -1.54
C VAL A 69 -10.64 -8.70 -0.95
N SER A 70 -9.69 -8.82 -0.02
CA SER A 70 -9.02 -7.67 0.59
C SER A 70 -7.61 -7.52 0.05
N LEU A 71 -7.26 -6.33 -0.45
CA LEU A 71 -5.97 -6.02 -1.06
C LEU A 71 -5.18 -5.10 -0.14
N ARG A 72 -4.15 -5.60 0.54
CA ARG A 72 -3.22 -4.79 1.37
C ARG A 72 -2.25 -4.05 0.46
N TYR A 73 -2.59 -2.82 0.09
CA TYR A 73 -1.68 -1.99 -0.69
C TYR A 73 -0.48 -1.56 0.12
N PHE A 74 0.71 -1.70 -0.48
CA PHE A 74 1.94 -1.07 -0.04
C PHE A 74 2.10 0.26 -0.76
N ASN A 75 2.93 1.12 -0.29
CA ASN A 75 3.18 2.52 -0.67
C ASN A 75 2.85 2.87 -2.13
N VAL A 76 1.57 3.11 -2.41
CA VAL A 76 1.09 3.42 -3.77
C VAL A 76 1.56 4.80 -4.19
N PHE A 77 2.02 4.91 -5.42
CA PHE A 77 2.38 6.19 -6.05
C PHE A 77 1.92 6.24 -7.50
N GLY A 78 1.84 7.44 -8.05
CA GLY A 78 1.47 7.63 -9.46
C GLY A 78 1.06 9.07 -9.79
N PRO A 79 0.70 9.32 -11.06
CA PRO A 79 0.25 10.63 -11.51
C PRO A 79 -0.94 11.15 -10.71
N ARG A 80 -1.05 12.49 -10.58
CA ARG A 80 -2.14 13.19 -9.87
C ARG A 80 -2.19 12.95 -8.36
N GLN A 81 -1.16 12.34 -7.76
CA GLN A 81 -1.05 12.25 -6.32
C GLN A 81 -0.79 13.64 -5.73
N ASP A 82 -1.65 14.07 -4.80
CA ASP A 82 -1.56 15.42 -4.20
C ASP A 82 -0.39 15.51 -3.21
N PRO A 83 0.64 16.35 -3.48
CA PRO A 83 1.77 16.54 -2.59
C PRO A 83 1.42 17.26 -1.28
N LYS A 84 0.24 17.89 -1.20
CA LYS A 84 -0.23 18.64 -0.02
C LYS A 84 -1.10 17.81 0.91
N SER A 85 -1.50 16.60 0.50
CA SER A 85 -2.29 15.71 1.35
C SER A 85 -1.57 15.44 2.68
N THR A 86 -2.30 15.39 3.78
CA THR A 86 -1.78 15.06 5.13
C THR A 86 -1.02 13.74 5.14
N TYR A 87 -1.40 12.83 4.26
CA TYR A 87 -0.76 11.53 4.04
C TYR A 87 0.05 11.51 2.73
N ALA A 88 0.49 12.70 2.25
CA ALA A 88 1.25 12.80 1.00
C ALA A 88 2.48 11.90 1.04
N ALA A 89 2.54 10.99 0.09
CA ALA A 89 3.68 10.10 -0.09
C ALA A 89 4.95 10.92 -0.37
N VAL A 90 6.09 10.38 0.00
CA VAL A 90 7.40 11.03 -0.14
C VAL A 90 7.72 11.41 -1.59
N ILE A 91 7.34 10.58 -2.56
CA ILE A 91 7.64 10.77 -3.99
C ILE A 91 7.10 12.11 -4.52
N PRO A 92 5.80 12.45 -4.45
CA PRO A 92 5.30 13.73 -4.97
C PRO A 92 5.89 14.93 -4.22
N ARG A 93 6.23 14.78 -2.94
CA ARG A 93 6.89 15.84 -2.17
C ARG A 93 8.32 16.08 -2.67
N PHE A 94 9.11 15.04 -2.89
CA PHE A 94 10.47 15.15 -3.40
C PHE A 94 10.48 15.76 -4.80
N ILE A 95 9.65 15.26 -5.70
CA ILE A 95 9.52 15.81 -7.07
C ILE A 95 9.19 17.30 -7.01
N THR A 96 8.16 17.68 -6.23
CA THR A 96 7.74 19.09 -6.13
C THR A 96 8.84 19.97 -5.55
N SER A 97 9.54 19.51 -4.51
CA SER A 97 10.63 20.27 -3.88
C SER A 97 11.81 20.46 -4.83
N VAL A 98 12.25 19.40 -5.49
CA VAL A 98 13.37 19.46 -6.44
C VAL A 98 13.04 20.38 -7.62
N LEU A 99 11.87 20.23 -8.24
CA LEU A 99 11.47 21.08 -9.37
C LEU A 99 11.37 22.57 -8.99
N ARG A 100 11.00 22.89 -7.74
CA ARG A 100 10.94 24.26 -7.23
C ARG A 100 12.27 24.79 -6.71
N GLY A 101 13.32 23.97 -6.62
CA GLY A 101 14.59 24.35 -6.01
C GLY A 101 14.53 24.53 -4.49
N ILE A 102 13.55 23.91 -3.84
CA ILE A 102 13.36 23.94 -2.39
C ILE A 102 13.99 22.68 -1.80
N PRO A 103 14.78 22.75 -0.70
CA PRO A 103 15.34 21.58 -0.04
C PRO A 103 14.28 20.53 0.30
N PRO A 104 14.36 19.29 -0.24
CA PRO A 104 13.50 18.20 0.19
C PRO A 104 13.71 17.89 1.66
N THR A 105 12.65 17.71 2.43
CA THR A 105 12.75 17.33 3.85
C THR A 105 12.75 15.81 4.00
N ILE A 106 13.79 15.27 4.62
CA ILE A 106 13.93 13.86 5.01
C ILE A 106 13.79 13.78 6.53
N TYR A 107 12.88 12.94 7.01
CA TYR A 107 12.75 12.61 8.44
C TYR A 107 13.59 11.37 8.73
N GLY A 108 14.51 11.47 9.72
CA GLY A 108 15.50 10.44 10.00
C GLY A 108 16.73 10.53 9.09
N ASP A 109 17.39 9.40 8.84
CA ASP A 109 18.65 9.29 8.09
C ASP A 109 18.48 9.12 6.58
N GLY A 110 17.25 8.93 6.10
CA GLY A 110 16.93 8.68 4.70
C GLY A 110 17.20 7.25 4.21
N LEU A 111 17.72 6.37 5.07
CA LEU A 111 17.99 4.97 4.76
C LEU A 111 16.77 4.05 4.97
N GLN A 112 15.69 4.59 5.54
CA GLN A 112 14.44 3.85 5.66
C GLN A 112 13.91 3.45 4.29
N THR A 113 13.45 2.19 4.17
CA THR A 113 13.04 1.62 2.89
C THR A 113 11.55 1.39 2.81
N ARG A 114 11.03 1.48 1.58
CA ARG A 114 9.62 1.18 1.29
C ARG A 114 9.51 0.32 0.03
N ASP A 115 8.50 -0.55 0.04
CA ASP A 115 8.04 -1.24 -1.16
C ASP A 115 7.01 -0.33 -1.85
N PHE A 116 7.42 0.29 -2.95
CA PHE A 116 6.58 1.22 -3.71
C PHE A 116 5.87 0.51 -4.84
N THR A 117 4.59 0.80 -4.99
CA THR A 117 3.72 0.18 -5.97
C THR A 117 3.12 1.22 -6.89
N TYR A 118 3.46 1.17 -8.17
CA TYR A 118 2.88 2.10 -9.15
C TYR A 118 1.38 1.84 -9.32
N ILE A 119 0.62 2.92 -9.56
CA ILE A 119 -0.85 2.86 -9.58
C ILE A 119 -1.40 1.86 -10.59
N ASP A 120 -0.75 1.65 -11.75
CA ASP A 120 -1.23 0.70 -12.75
C ASP A 120 -1.15 -0.75 -12.24
N ASN A 121 -0.12 -1.09 -11.45
CA ASN A 121 -0.04 -2.39 -10.79
C ASN A 121 -1.22 -2.58 -9.81
N VAL A 122 -1.60 -1.52 -9.08
CA VAL A 122 -2.75 -1.55 -8.17
C VAL A 122 -4.07 -1.72 -8.94
N ILE A 123 -4.23 -1.01 -10.06
CA ILE A 123 -5.40 -1.15 -10.95
C ILE A 123 -5.51 -2.59 -11.45
N GLN A 124 -4.40 -3.16 -11.96
CA GLN A 124 -4.36 -4.55 -12.40
C GLN A 124 -4.73 -5.53 -11.28
N ALA A 125 -4.23 -5.31 -10.06
CA ALA A 125 -4.58 -6.14 -8.91
C ALA A 125 -6.08 -6.09 -8.58
N ASN A 126 -6.71 -4.92 -8.66
CA ASN A 126 -8.15 -4.77 -8.46
C ASN A 126 -8.95 -5.54 -9.53
N LEU A 127 -8.58 -5.37 -10.81
CA LEU A 127 -9.24 -6.09 -11.90
C LEU A 127 -9.06 -7.60 -11.77
N ALA A 128 -7.85 -8.06 -11.44
CA ALA A 128 -7.56 -9.46 -11.19
C ALA A 128 -8.39 -10.01 -10.01
N ALA A 129 -8.50 -9.27 -8.91
CA ALA A 129 -9.33 -9.65 -7.77
C ALA A 129 -10.82 -9.75 -8.11
N CYS A 130 -11.33 -8.87 -9.00
CA CYS A 130 -12.72 -8.95 -9.47
C CYS A 130 -13.00 -10.25 -10.24
N LEU A 131 -12.00 -10.78 -10.95
CA LEU A 131 -12.12 -11.97 -11.81
C LEU A 131 -11.54 -13.24 -11.15
N ALA A 132 -10.95 -13.13 -9.97
CA ALA A 132 -10.27 -14.22 -9.28
C ALA A 132 -11.19 -15.44 -9.01
N PRO A 133 -10.65 -16.64 -8.91
CA PRO A 133 -11.44 -17.83 -8.56
C PRO A 133 -12.02 -17.71 -7.14
N LYS A 134 -13.02 -18.53 -6.85
CA LYS A 134 -13.67 -18.53 -5.51
C LYS A 134 -12.72 -18.84 -4.36
N THR A 135 -11.60 -19.50 -4.63
CA THR A 135 -10.55 -19.78 -3.64
C THR A 135 -9.88 -18.52 -3.07
N ALA A 136 -9.98 -17.39 -3.79
CA ALA A 136 -9.52 -16.07 -3.32
C ALA A 136 -10.54 -15.37 -2.41
N CYS A 137 -11.80 -15.84 -2.35
CA CYS A 137 -12.84 -15.21 -1.58
C CYS A 137 -12.62 -15.35 -0.07
N GLY A 138 -12.91 -14.29 0.67
CA GLY A 138 -12.65 -14.19 2.11
C GLY A 138 -11.15 -14.01 2.46
N LYS A 139 -10.26 -13.94 1.46
CA LYS A 139 -8.81 -13.83 1.67
C LYS A 139 -8.32 -12.38 1.64
N VAL A 140 -7.15 -12.20 2.22
CA VAL A 140 -6.36 -10.99 2.19
C VAL A 140 -5.09 -11.29 1.42
N VAL A 141 -4.65 -10.39 0.53
CA VAL A 141 -3.40 -10.52 -0.22
C VAL A 141 -2.62 -9.21 -0.25
N ASN A 142 -1.30 -9.31 -0.23
CA ASN A 142 -0.40 -8.17 -0.35
C ASN A 142 -0.28 -7.72 -1.81
N ILE A 143 -0.39 -6.41 -2.03
CA ILE A 143 -0.21 -5.80 -3.35
C ILE A 143 0.97 -4.82 -3.27
N ALA A 144 2.08 -5.23 -3.87
CA ALA A 144 3.38 -4.58 -3.83
C ALA A 144 4.22 -5.02 -5.03
N CYS A 145 5.46 -4.54 -5.13
CA CYS A 145 6.41 -5.01 -6.15
C CYS A 145 7.38 -6.09 -5.61
N GLY A 146 7.50 -6.25 -4.30
CA GLY A 146 8.49 -7.15 -3.70
C GLY A 146 9.91 -6.57 -3.74
N GLU A 147 10.04 -5.27 -3.84
CA GLU A 147 11.32 -4.53 -3.91
C GLU A 147 11.38 -3.46 -2.83
N ARG A 148 12.60 -3.15 -2.38
CA ARG A 148 12.83 -2.08 -1.40
C ARG A 148 13.63 -0.95 -2.02
N VAL A 149 13.18 0.29 -1.80
CA VAL A 149 13.87 1.49 -2.23
C VAL A 149 13.99 2.43 -1.04
N SER A 150 15.20 2.96 -0.78
CA SER A 150 15.42 3.95 0.29
C SER A 150 14.95 5.34 -0.13
N LEU A 151 14.73 6.23 0.85
CA LEU A 151 14.37 7.62 0.53
C LEU A 151 15.51 8.34 -0.19
N LEU A 152 16.76 8.01 0.10
CA LEU A 152 17.91 8.57 -0.61
C LEU A 152 17.98 8.09 -2.06
N ASP A 153 17.71 6.81 -2.33
CA ASP A 153 17.66 6.29 -3.71
C ASP A 153 16.58 7.00 -4.53
N ILE A 154 15.40 7.22 -3.94
CA ILE A 154 14.31 7.96 -4.59
C ILE A 154 14.78 9.37 -4.95
N LEU A 155 15.45 10.03 -4.02
CA LEU A 155 15.93 11.39 -4.23
C LEU A 155 16.97 11.46 -5.34
N GLU A 156 17.90 10.51 -5.42
CA GLU A 156 18.87 10.41 -6.51
C GLU A 156 18.18 10.19 -7.87
N ILE A 157 17.17 9.33 -7.92
CA ILE A 157 16.38 9.14 -9.15
C ILE A 157 15.69 10.45 -9.57
N VAL A 158 15.07 11.17 -8.61
CA VAL A 158 14.41 12.45 -8.88
C VAL A 158 15.42 13.49 -9.37
N TYR A 159 16.64 13.53 -8.83
CA TYR A 159 17.70 14.42 -9.30
C TYR A 159 18.11 14.12 -10.75
N GLY A 160 18.29 12.84 -11.07
CA GLY A 160 18.62 12.41 -12.43
C GLY A 160 17.55 12.84 -13.44
N LEU A 161 16.27 12.63 -13.11
CA LEU A 161 15.16 12.99 -13.98
C LEU A 161 14.95 14.51 -14.09
N ALA A 162 15.18 15.26 -13.01
CA ALA A 162 14.99 16.71 -12.99
C ALA A 162 16.18 17.49 -13.57
N GLY A 163 17.32 16.84 -13.82
CA GLY A 163 18.56 17.48 -14.27
C GLY A 163 19.13 18.49 -13.26
N ARG A 164 18.72 18.42 -12.01
CA ARG A 164 19.19 19.35 -10.95
C ARG A 164 19.24 18.66 -9.61
N ARG A 165 20.21 19.10 -8.77
CA ARG A 165 20.39 18.61 -7.41
C ARG A 165 20.08 19.71 -6.43
N VAL A 166 19.31 19.38 -5.39
CA VAL A 166 18.96 20.29 -4.27
C VAL A 166 19.25 19.53 -2.97
N LEU A 167 20.18 20.03 -2.16
CA LEU A 167 20.58 19.34 -0.94
C LEU A 167 19.36 19.18 0.00
N PRO A 168 19.12 17.97 0.54
CA PRO A 168 18.01 17.72 1.42
C PRO A 168 18.24 18.34 2.80
N LYS A 169 17.16 18.66 3.49
CA LYS A 169 17.16 19.01 4.91
C LYS A 169 16.75 17.78 5.71
N PHE A 170 17.56 17.40 6.69
CA PHE A 170 17.25 16.31 7.60
C PHE A 170 16.54 16.83 8.85
N GLU A 171 15.47 16.16 9.25
CA GLU A 171 14.69 16.46 10.44
C GLU A 171 14.61 15.20 11.33
N PRO A 172 14.34 15.32 12.62
CA PRO A 172 14.17 14.17 13.50
C PRO A 172 13.13 13.19 12.95
N GLY A 173 13.36 11.89 13.17
CA GLY A 173 12.41 10.83 12.76
C GLY A 173 11.03 11.04 13.37
N ARG A 174 9.99 10.66 12.65
CA ARG A 174 8.61 10.77 13.12
C ARG A 174 8.24 9.59 14.01
N ALA A 175 7.58 9.87 15.13
CA ALA A 175 7.04 8.82 15.98
C ALA A 175 6.02 7.96 15.21
N GLY A 176 6.17 6.64 15.30
CA GLY A 176 5.28 5.67 14.63
C GLY A 176 5.57 5.45 13.13
N ASP A 177 6.66 6.03 12.60
CA ASP A 177 7.07 5.72 11.23
C ASP A 177 7.75 4.34 11.18
N VAL A 178 7.31 3.50 10.26
CA VAL A 178 7.87 2.15 10.05
C VAL A 178 9.22 2.29 9.35
N ARG A 179 10.28 1.67 9.91
CA ARG A 179 11.63 1.80 9.31
C ARG A 179 11.70 1.17 7.93
N ASP A 180 11.25 -0.09 7.81
CA ASP A 180 11.38 -0.83 6.57
C ASP A 180 10.07 -1.54 6.19
N SER A 181 9.72 -1.53 4.92
CA SER A 181 8.61 -2.32 4.40
C SER A 181 9.01 -3.07 3.13
N LEU A 182 8.68 -4.35 3.10
CA LEU A 182 8.84 -5.26 1.97
C LEU A 182 7.72 -6.28 2.04
N ALA A 183 7.03 -6.54 0.95
CA ALA A 183 5.98 -7.53 0.87
C ALA A 183 6.49 -8.86 0.30
N ASP A 184 5.97 -9.96 0.84
CA ASP A 184 5.85 -11.21 0.10
C ASP A 184 4.56 -11.12 -0.73
N ILE A 185 4.67 -11.25 -2.05
CA ILE A 185 3.53 -11.19 -2.99
C ILE A 185 3.16 -12.55 -3.57
N SER A 186 3.74 -13.64 -3.04
CA SER A 186 3.52 -14.99 -3.54
C SER A 186 2.04 -15.38 -3.48
N LEU A 187 1.37 -15.07 -2.37
CA LEU A 187 -0.05 -15.37 -2.21
C LEU A 187 -0.93 -14.62 -3.21
N ALA A 188 -0.60 -13.39 -3.55
CA ALA A 188 -1.32 -12.63 -4.57
C ALA A 188 -1.12 -13.23 -5.97
N ARG A 189 0.10 -13.70 -6.28
CA ARG A 189 0.36 -14.43 -7.53
C ARG A 189 -0.48 -15.70 -7.62
N ASP A 190 -0.49 -16.49 -6.56
CA ASP A 190 -1.19 -17.78 -6.54
C ASP A 190 -2.71 -17.64 -6.58
N LEU A 191 -3.29 -16.69 -5.83
CA LEU A 191 -4.74 -16.58 -5.65
C LEU A 191 -5.43 -15.73 -6.71
N ILE A 192 -4.78 -14.65 -7.17
CA ILE A 192 -5.41 -13.69 -8.10
C ILE A 192 -4.60 -13.48 -9.39
N GLY A 193 -3.48 -14.19 -9.57
CA GLY A 193 -2.61 -14.03 -10.75
C GLY A 193 -1.93 -12.66 -10.82
N TYR A 194 -1.70 -12.01 -9.67
CA TYR A 194 -1.06 -10.71 -9.62
C TYR A 194 0.42 -10.79 -10.00
N ASP A 195 0.82 -10.01 -10.99
CA ASP A 195 2.20 -9.90 -11.44
C ASP A 195 2.51 -8.44 -11.79
N PRO A 196 3.20 -7.69 -10.91
CA PRO A 196 3.48 -6.28 -11.13
C PRO A 196 4.33 -6.08 -12.39
N LYS A 197 3.83 -5.28 -13.33
CA LYS A 197 4.49 -5.03 -14.63
C LYS A 197 5.36 -3.80 -14.64
N VAL A 198 5.10 -2.86 -13.73
CA VAL A 198 5.85 -1.61 -13.62
C VAL A 198 6.73 -1.69 -12.40
N ALA A 199 8.04 -1.81 -12.60
CA ALA A 199 9.05 -1.71 -11.55
C ALA A 199 9.19 -0.24 -11.08
N PHE A 200 9.84 -0.04 -9.94
CA PHE A 200 10.10 1.32 -9.43
C PHE A 200 11.16 2.05 -10.27
N ARG A 201 12.08 1.34 -10.92
CA ARG A 201 13.16 1.84 -11.76
C ARG A 201 12.93 1.56 -13.23
#